data_a97d45182f681285e18dae0c84ce746c
#
_entry.id   a97d45182f681285e18dae0c84ce746c
#
_cell.length_a   1.000
_cell.length_b   1.000
_cell.length_c   1.000
_cell.angle_alpha   90.00
_cell.angle_beta   90.00
_cell.angle_gamma   90.00
#
_symmetry.space_group_name_H-M   'P 1'
#
loop_
_entity.id
_entity.type
_entity.pdbx_description
1 polymer ?
#
loop_
_entity_poly.entity_id
_entity_poly.type
_entity_poly.pdbx_seq_one_letter_code
_entity_poly.pdbx_strand_id
1 'polypeptide(L)'
;LYNTRLRPGESLRVFPLSNWTELDVWQYIGRERIEIVPLYFAAPRPVVERDGLLLMVDDERFPLHPGEMPRERSVRFRTLGCYPLSGAVESKAETLEEVIRETLLTTTSERQGRAIDKDDGGAGMERKKQEGYF
;
A
#
# COMPACT_ATOMS: atom_id res chain seq x y z
N LEU A 1 4.94 19.15 23.95
CA LEU A 1 6.24 19.34 23.29
C LEU A 1 7.17 18.18 23.63
N TYR A 2 7.70 17.51 22.61
CA TYR A 2 8.61 16.38 22.80
C TYR A 2 10.02 16.89 23.11
N ASN A 3 10.67 16.29 24.11
CA ASN A 3 12.07 16.54 24.36
C ASN A 3 12.91 15.77 23.33
N THR A 4 13.52 16.50 22.40
CA THR A 4 14.37 15.91 21.34
C THR A 4 15.84 15.86 21.71
N ARG A 5 16.22 16.15 22.97
CA ARG A 5 17.60 15.99 23.43
C ARG A 5 17.93 14.52 23.60
N LEU A 6 18.93 14.07 22.86
CA LEU A 6 19.45 12.71 22.92
C LEU A 6 20.83 12.72 23.57
N ARG A 7 21.10 11.71 24.40
CA ARG A 7 22.43 11.41 24.92
C ARG A 7 23.22 10.54 23.94
N PRO A 8 24.54 10.49 23.99
CA PRO A 8 25.30 9.55 23.21
C PRO A 8 24.80 8.12 23.39
N GLY A 9 24.50 7.41 22.29
CA GLY A 9 23.95 6.06 22.29
C GLY A 9 22.43 5.95 22.35
N GLU A 10 21.71 7.04 22.57
CA GLU A 10 20.24 7.06 22.49
C GLU A 10 19.75 7.35 21.05
N SER A 11 18.59 6.82 20.70
CA SER A 11 17.91 7.10 19.43
C SER A 11 16.45 7.48 19.68
N LEU A 12 15.89 8.35 18.83
CA LEU A 12 14.47 8.72 18.84
C LEU A 12 13.81 8.19 17.56
N ARG A 13 12.75 7.41 17.74
CA ARG A 13 11.90 6.98 16.64
C ARG A 13 10.64 7.83 16.61
N VAL A 14 10.38 8.47 15.48
CA VAL A 14 9.22 9.35 15.30
C VAL A 14 8.29 8.77 14.25
N PHE A 15 7.02 8.62 14.61
CA PHE A 15 5.96 8.11 13.74
C PHE A 15 4.90 9.20 13.53
N PRO A 16 5.16 10.20 12.69
CA PRO A 16 4.32 11.38 12.59
C PRO A 16 2.92 11.10 12.04
N LEU A 17 2.72 10.00 11.33
CA LEU A 17 1.45 9.59 10.74
C LEU A 17 0.77 8.42 11.49
N SER A 18 1.21 8.09 12.71
CA SER A 18 0.75 6.88 13.42
C SER A 18 -0.74 6.86 13.73
N ASN A 19 -1.37 8.02 13.85
CA ASN A 19 -2.80 8.20 14.12
C ASN A 19 -3.58 8.75 12.91
N TRP A 20 -2.97 8.78 11.73
CA TRP A 20 -3.64 9.18 10.50
C TRP A 20 -4.29 7.97 9.84
N THR A 21 -5.49 8.17 9.30
CA THR A 21 -6.14 7.21 8.41
C THR A 21 -5.63 7.36 6.98
N GLU A 22 -5.90 6.37 6.12
CA GLU A 22 -5.62 6.48 4.69
C GLU A 22 -6.28 7.74 4.09
N LEU A 23 -7.51 8.01 4.49
CA LEU A 23 -8.24 9.19 4.02
C LEU A 23 -7.56 10.50 4.42
N ASP A 24 -7.08 10.61 5.67
CA ASP A 24 -6.38 11.81 6.15
C ASP A 24 -5.13 12.07 5.30
N VAL A 25 -4.39 11.01 4.94
CA VAL A 25 -3.20 11.12 4.08
C VAL A 25 -3.59 11.63 2.69
N TRP A 26 -4.63 11.06 2.07
CA TRP A 26 -5.09 11.50 0.74
C TRP A 26 -5.59 12.95 0.74
N GLN A 27 -6.36 13.34 1.75
CA GLN A 27 -6.83 14.72 1.90
C GLN A 27 -5.68 15.70 2.10
N TYR A 28 -4.67 15.32 2.87
CA TYR A 28 -3.48 16.14 3.07
C TYR A 28 -2.69 16.31 1.77
N ILE A 29 -2.47 15.22 1.02
CA ILE A 29 -1.83 15.25 -0.31
C ILE A 29 -2.56 16.22 -1.24
N GLY A 30 -3.89 16.15 -1.29
CA GLY A 30 -4.70 17.04 -2.11
C GLY A 30 -4.62 18.50 -1.70
N ARG A 31 -4.71 18.77 -0.41
CA ARG A 31 -4.65 20.12 0.15
C ARG A 31 -3.29 20.80 -0.10
N GLU A 32 -2.21 20.07 0.14
CA GLU A 32 -0.84 20.58 0.00
C GLU A 32 -0.30 20.43 -1.44
N ARG A 33 -1.10 19.86 -2.37
CA ARG A 33 -0.73 19.62 -3.78
C ARG A 33 0.59 18.85 -3.93
N ILE A 34 0.74 17.80 -3.12
CA ILE A 34 1.92 16.95 -3.13
C ILE A 34 1.88 16.06 -4.37
N GLU A 35 2.95 16.05 -5.15
CA GLU A 35 3.12 15.12 -6.25
C GLU A 35 3.34 13.69 -5.72
N ILE A 36 2.65 12.74 -6.32
CA ILE A 36 2.73 11.32 -5.95
C ILE A 36 3.02 10.45 -7.17
N VAL A 37 3.50 9.23 -6.91
CA VAL A 37 3.82 8.30 -7.99
C VAL A 37 2.56 7.82 -8.71
N PRO A 38 2.61 7.65 -10.05
CA PRO A 38 1.45 7.26 -10.88
C PRO A 38 0.83 5.91 -10.51
N LEU A 39 1.54 5.04 -9.79
CA LEU A 39 1.04 3.73 -9.37
C LEU A 39 -0.16 3.83 -8.40
N TYR A 40 -0.34 4.94 -7.74
CA TYR A 40 -1.51 5.19 -6.89
C TYR A 40 -2.78 5.50 -7.67
N PHE A 41 -2.68 5.82 -8.96
CA PHE A 41 -3.80 6.06 -9.85
C PHE A 41 -4.12 4.83 -10.70
N ALA A 42 -5.39 4.65 -11.01
CA ALA A 42 -5.84 3.58 -11.87
C ALA A 42 -5.29 3.74 -13.29
N ALA A 43 -4.79 2.65 -13.84
CA ALA A 43 -4.38 2.54 -15.23
C ALA A 43 -4.48 1.08 -15.68
N PRO A 44 -4.60 0.83 -17.01
CA PRO A 44 -4.47 -0.51 -17.55
C PRO A 44 -3.08 -1.08 -17.25
N ARG A 45 -3.02 -2.22 -16.56
CA ARG A 45 -1.77 -2.91 -16.23
C ARG A 45 -1.92 -4.41 -16.38
N PRO A 46 -0.88 -5.13 -16.84
CA PRO A 46 -0.88 -6.57 -16.86
C PRO A 46 -0.80 -7.10 -15.43
N VAL A 47 -1.76 -7.96 -15.05
CA VAL A 47 -1.83 -8.57 -13.72
C VAL A 47 -2.10 -10.05 -13.81
N VAL A 48 -1.64 -10.79 -12.81
CA VAL A 48 -2.07 -12.17 -12.51
C VAL A 48 -2.78 -12.19 -11.17
N GLU A 49 -3.68 -13.15 -11.00
CA GLU A 49 -4.42 -13.33 -9.76
C GLU A 49 -3.86 -14.55 -9.00
N ARG A 50 -3.42 -14.32 -7.76
CA ARG A 50 -2.97 -15.36 -6.82
C ARG A 50 -3.63 -15.14 -5.47
N ASP A 51 -4.29 -16.18 -4.96
CA ASP A 51 -4.92 -16.15 -3.63
C ASP A 51 -5.82 -14.91 -3.40
N GLY A 52 -6.50 -14.48 -4.46
CA GLY A 52 -7.37 -13.30 -4.44
C GLY A 52 -6.63 -11.96 -4.45
N LEU A 53 -5.32 -11.95 -4.72
CA LEU A 53 -4.52 -10.75 -4.94
C LEU A 53 -4.24 -10.55 -6.41
N LEU A 54 -4.31 -9.30 -6.87
CA LEU A 54 -3.87 -8.91 -8.20
C LEU A 54 -2.41 -8.47 -8.12
N LEU A 55 -1.53 -9.24 -8.70
CA LEU A 55 -0.09 -8.95 -8.74
C LEU A 55 0.26 -8.41 -10.12
N MET A 56 0.88 -7.24 -10.16
CA MET A 56 1.31 -6.61 -11.41
C MET A 56 2.53 -7.33 -11.97
N VAL A 57 2.45 -7.67 -13.26
CA VAL A 57 3.56 -8.24 -14.03
C VAL A 57 4.15 -7.10 -14.86
N ASP A 58 5.21 -6.48 -14.38
CA ASP A 58 5.81 -5.31 -15.03
C ASP A 58 6.93 -5.67 -16.01
N ASP A 59 7.60 -6.79 -15.79
CA ASP A 59 8.65 -7.29 -16.69
C ASP A 59 8.85 -8.82 -16.58
N GLU A 60 9.78 -9.34 -17.37
CA GLU A 60 10.12 -10.76 -17.46
C GLU A 60 10.72 -11.40 -16.19
N ARG A 61 11.16 -10.55 -15.23
CA ARG A 61 11.70 -11.03 -13.94
C ARG A 61 10.60 -11.45 -12.98
N PHE A 62 9.34 -11.12 -13.28
CA PHE A 62 8.22 -11.57 -12.46
C PHE A 62 8.07 -13.09 -12.55
N PRO A 63 8.11 -13.83 -11.43
CA PRO A 63 8.06 -15.30 -11.43
C PRO A 63 6.62 -15.78 -11.70
N LEU A 64 6.28 -15.99 -12.97
CA LEU A 64 4.99 -16.60 -13.36
C LEU A 64 4.97 -18.08 -12.98
N HIS A 65 3.85 -18.54 -12.45
CA HIS A 65 3.61 -19.95 -12.24
C HIS A 65 3.15 -20.63 -13.55
N PRO A 66 3.34 -21.97 -13.69
CA PRO A 66 2.88 -22.70 -14.86
C PRO A 66 1.38 -22.48 -15.10
N GLY A 67 1.03 -22.03 -16.30
CA GLY A 67 -0.37 -21.78 -16.70
C GLY A 67 -0.89 -20.38 -16.36
N GLU A 68 -0.15 -19.54 -15.63
CA GLU A 68 -0.52 -18.16 -15.44
C GLU A 68 -0.34 -17.34 -16.72
N MET A 69 -1.36 -16.59 -17.07
CA MET A 69 -1.33 -15.66 -18.20
C MET A 69 -1.71 -14.25 -17.68
N PRO A 70 -0.82 -13.28 -17.79
CA PRO A 70 -1.14 -11.90 -17.43
C PRO A 70 -2.32 -11.39 -18.24
N ARG A 71 -3.25 -10.70 -17.57
CA ARG A 71 -4.40 -10.03 -18.20
C ARG A 71 -4.36 -8.57 -17.87
N GLU A 72 -4.68 -7.74 -18.85
CA GLU A 72 -4.80 -6.31 -18.64
C GLU A 72 -6.08 -6.00 -17.85
N ARG A 73 -5.91 -5.30 -16.73
CA ARG A 73 -7.00 -4.80 -15.90
C ARG A 73 -6.69 -3.37 -15.47
N SER A 74 -7.74 -2.56 -15.28
CA SER A 74 -7.59 -1.23 -14.69
C SER A 74 -7.40 -1.38 -13.18
N VAL A 75 -6.19 -1.12 -12.72
CA VAL A 75 -5.79 -1.31 -11.32
C VAL A 75 -4.95 -0.15 -10.80
N ARG A 76 -5.01 0.08 -9.50
CA ARG A 76 -4.13 0.97 -8.75
C ARG A 76 -3.57 0.29 -7.52
N PHE A 77 -2.55 0.87 -6.92
CA PHE A 77 -2.05 0.43 -5.63
C PHE A 77 -2.58 1.33 -4.51
N ARG A 78 -3.00 0.74 -3.40
CA ARG A 78 -3.34 1.49 -2.18
C ARG A 78 -2.11 1.73 -1.32
N THR A 79 -1.20 0.77 -1.31
CA THR A 79 0.11 0.88 -0.68
C THR A 79 1.17 0.35 -1.61
N LEU A 80 2.34 0.97 -1.60
CA LEU A 80 3.51 0.47 -2.30
C LEU A 80 4.42 -0.20 -1.26
N GLY A 81 4.62 -1.47 -1.44
CA GLY A 81 5.48 -2.30 -0.60
C GLY A 81 6.62 -2.91 -1.41
N CYS A 82 7.03 -4.12 -1.05
CA CYS A 82 8.03 -4.87 -1.79
C CYS A 82 7.41 -5.51 -3.03
N TYR A 83 7.95 -5.23 -4.19
CA TYR A 83 7.69 -5.97 -5.41
C TYR A 83 8.29 -7.39 -5.31
N PRO A 84 7.60 -8.46 -5.72
CA PRO A 84 6.25 -8.56 -6.32
C PRO A 84 5.12 -8.79 -5.29
N LEU A 85 5.34 -8.52 -4.01
CA LEU A 85 4.41 -8.85 -2.92
C LEU A 85 3.28 -7.83 -2.73
N SER A 86 3.36 -6.67 -3.38
CA SER A 86 2.31 -5.65 -3.30
C SER A 86 1.15 -6.00 -4.23
N GLY A 87 -0.02 -6.25 -3.65
CA GLY A 87 -1.24 -6.44 -4.41
C GLY A 87 -1.82 -5.12 -4.90
N ALA A 88 -2.33 -5.13 -6.13
CA ALA A 88 -3.13 -4.05 -6.68
C ALA A 88 -4.63 -4.27 -6.40
N VAL A 89 -5.43 -3.24 -6.54
CA VAL A 89 -6.89 -3.30 -6.47
C VAL A 89 -7.50 -2.82 -7.78
N GLU A 90 -8.59 -3.45 -8.21
CA GLU A 90 -9.35 -2.94 -9.34
C GLU A 90 -9.94 -1.57 -8.99
N SER A 91 -9.75 -0.62 -9.87
CA SER A 91 -10.20 0.75 -9.68
C SER A 91 -10.33 1.47 -11.02
N LYS A 92 -11.14 2.52 -11.00
CA LYS A 92 -11.28 3.48 -12.09
C LYS A 92 -10.83 4.88 -11.68
N ALA A 93 -10.25 5.01 -10.49
CA ALA A 93 -9.82 6.29 -9.94
C ALA A 93 -8.48 6.73 -10.57
N GLU A 94 -8.57 7.54 -11.62
CA GLU A 94 -7.43 8.06 -12.40
C GLU A 94 -6.91 9.39 -11.86
N THR A 95 -7.70 10.06 -11.00
CA THR A 95 -7.35 11.35 -10.39
C THR A 95 -7.35 11.26 -8.86
N LEU A 96 -6.70 12.23 -8.22
CA LEU A 96 -6.63 12.31 -6.77
C LEU A 96 -8.02 12.44 -6.12
N GLU A 97 -8.90 13.22 -6.74
CA GLU A 97 -10.28 13.41 -6.24
C GLU A 97 -11.07 12.11 -6.30
N GLU A 98 -10.88 11.32 -7.36
CA GLU A 98 -11.51 10.00 -7.49
C GLU A 98 -10.95 9.01 -6.48
N VAL A 99 -9.63 9.02 -6.21
CA VAL A 99 -9.02 8.20 -5.15
C VAL A 99 -9.59 8.57 -3.78
N ILE A 100 -9.71 9.85 -3.47
CA ILE A 100 -10.32 10.31 -2.20
C ILE A 100 -11.77 9.82 -2.10
N ARG A 101 -12.55 9.96 -3.18
CA ARG A 101 -13.95 9.50 -3.21
C ARG A 101 -14.06 8.00 -3.03
N GLU A 102 -13.22 7.22 -3.71
CA GLU A 102 -13.18 5.76 -3.58
C GLU A 102 -12.80 5.35 -2.15
N THR A 103 -11.82 6.03 -1.54
CA THR A 103 -11.39 5.77 -0.17
C THR A 103 -12.49 6.05 0.85
N LEU A 104 -13.29 7.10 0.65
CA LEU A 104 -14.46 7.39 1.49
C LEU A 104 -15.52 6.28 1.43
N LEU A 105 -15.66 5.62 0.29
CA LEU A 105 -16.68 4.59 0.07
C LEU A 105 -16.21 3.18 0.47
N THR A 106 -14.94 2.99 0.73
CA THR A 106 -14.39 1.68 1.10
C THR A 106 -14.10 1.59 2.60
N THR A 107 -14.51 0.48 3.21
CA THR A 107 -14.16 0.12 4.59
C THR A 107 -12.92 -0.77 4.67
N THR A 108 -12.33 -1.09 3.52
CA THR A 108 -11.24 -2.04 3.43
C THR A 108 -9.91 -1.41 3.87
N SER A 109 -9.15 -2.11 4.70
CA SER A 109 -7.84 -1.66 5.15
C SER A 109 -6.88 -1.45 3.98
N GLU A 110 -6.05 -0.41 4.06
CA GLU A 110 -4.95 -0.15 3.11
C GLU A 110 -3.97 -1.32 2.98
N ARG A 111 -3.91 -2.20 4.00
CA ARG A 111 -3.03 -3.38 4.03
C ARG A 111 -3.61 -4.60 3.33
N GLN A 112 -4.87 -4.58 2.92
CA GLN A 112 -5.54 -5.72 2.29
C GLN A 112 -4.82 -6.24 1.04
N GLY A 113 -4.14 -5.37 0.32
CA GLY A 113 -3.40 -5.73 -0.88
C GLY A 113 -2.00 -6.32 -0.64
N ARG A 114 -1.60 -6.60 0.60
CA ARG A 114 -0.27 -7.16 0.90
C ARG A 114 -0.35 -8.69 1.04
N ALA A 115 0.36 -9.41 0.15
CA ALA A 115 0.42 -10.87 0.19
C ALA A 115 1.02 -11.39 1.52
N ILE A 116 2.07 -10.73 2.04
CA ILE A 116 2.76 -11.14 3.26
C ILE A 116 1.86 -11.08 4.51
N ASP A 117 0.83 -10.24 4.52
CA ASP A 117 -0.09 -10.15 5.65
C ASP A 117 -1.07 -11.34 5.70
N LYS A 118 -1.13 -12.18 4.65
CA LYS A 118 -1.98 -13.37 4.59
C LYS A 118 -1.28 -14.64 5.11
N ASP A 119 0.05 -14.73 4.97
CA ASP A 119 0.79 -15.94 5.32
C ASP A 119 0.85 -16.22 6.82
N ASP A 120 0.68 -15.21 7.66
CA ASP A 120 0.82 -15.31 9.11
C ASP A 120 -0.52 -15.40 9.88
N GLY A 121 -1.62 -15.76 9.23
CA GLY A 121 -2.91 -15.93 9.93
C GLY A 121 -3.37 -14.71 10.73
N GLY A 122 -3.02 -13.50 10.27
CA GLY A 122 -3.41 -12.23 10.90
C GLY A 122 -2.46 -11.73 11.99
N ALA A 123 -1.26 -12.31 12.11
CA ALA A 123 -0.34 -11.96 13.20
C ALA A 123 0.96 -11.27 12.77
N GLY A 124 1.23 -11.12 11.46
CA GLY A 124 2.51 -10.67 10.91
C GLY A 124 3.08 -9.36 11.47
N MET A 125 3.18 -8.35 10.63
CA MET A 125 3.81 -7.06 10.97
C MET A 125 3.08 -6.30 12.09
N GLU A 126 1.77 -6.52 12.28
CA GLU A 126 0.98 -5.84 13.31
C GLU A 126 1.38 -6.31 14.72
N ARG A 127 1.57 -7.63 14.91
CA ARG A 127 2.08 -8.18 16.15
C ARG A 127 3.49 -7.66 16.47
N LYS A 128 4.37 -7.58 15.47
CA LYS A 128 5.73 -7.05 15.63
C LYS A 128 5.75 -5.58 16.04
N LYS A 129 4.80 -4.78 15.54
CA LYS A 129 4.64 -3.40 15.99
C LYS A 129 4.18 -3.29 17.44
N GLN A 130 3.24 -4.15 17.86
CA GLN A 130 2.76 -4.18 19.24
C GLN A 130 3.85 -4.66 20.22
N GLU A 131 4.72 -5.53 19.78
CA GLU A 131 5.88 -6.02 20.55
C GLU A 131 7.04 -5.03 20.61
N GLY A 132 6.93 -3.87 19.96
CA GLY A 132 7.94 -2.81 20.02
C GLY A 132 9.20 -3.10 19.19
N TYR A 133 9.11 -3.94 18.18
CA TYR A 133 10.25 -4.43 17.38
C TYR A 133 10.72 -3.46 16.29
N PHE A 134 10.20 -2.21 16.30
CA PHE A 134 10.61 -1.16 15.37
C PHE A 134 10.98 0.11 16.11
#